data_2ee4a1f689e4f21250d608a5c4071fe9
#
_entry.id   2ee4a1f689e4f21250d608a5c4071fe9
#
_cell.length_a   1.000
_cell.length_b   1.000
_cell.length_c   1.000
_cell.angle_alpha   90.00
_cell.angle_beta   90.00
_cell.angle_gamma   90.00
#
_symmetry.space_group_name_H-M   'P 1'
#
loop_
_entity.id
_entity.type
_entity.pdbx_description
1 polymer ?
#
loop_
_entity_poly.entity_id
_entity_poly.type
_entity_poly.pdbx_seq_one_letter_code
_entity_poly.pdbx_strand_id
1 'polypeptide(L)'
;MTQYLLDNNVGKKNYKDVYIYGFECALSTIGNCMIVLLVGVALGIAGEMMSYMLSYAILRASAGGRHETQHWRCILTYICEELAAIYVLMKLYEVFSRAAILFCLIGSIYLVFRYAPKDCENKRLDKIQKEKFRKRSRRTILVMTFVSASCSFFIDSTILTSAVAGVSMESLMLIERRMGYESSRKNGTNQK
;
A
#
# COMPACT_ATOMS: atom_id res chain seq x y z
N MET A 1 -8.10 19.06 18.15
CA MET A 1 -7.95 19.57 16.77
C MET A 1 -9.24 19.47 15.95
N THR A 2 -9.93 18.32 15.91
CA THR A 2 -11.20 18.13 15.21
C THR A 2 -12.30 19.09 15.71
N GLN A 3 -12.37 19.32 17.02
CA GLN A 3 -13.31 20.29 17.63
C GLN A 3 -13.04 21.72 17.14
N TYR A 4 -11.76 22.10 17.08
CA TYR A 4 -11.33 23.42 16.59
C TYR A 4 -11.74 23.66 15.12
N LEU A 5 -11.66 22.64 14.26
CA LEU A 5 -12.09 22.74 12.86
C LEU A 5 -13.62 22.88 12.73
N LEU A 6 -14.38 22.24 13.62
CA LEU A 6 -15.83 22.31 13.64
C LEU A 6 -16.31 23.68 14.15
N ASP A 7 -15.65 24.22 15.16
CA ASP A 7 -15.97 25.51 15.78
C ASP A 7 -15.70 26.68 14.82
N ASN A 8 -14.72 26.53 13.91
CA ASN A 8 -14.38 27.51 12.88
C ASN A 8 -15.12 27.33 11.55
N ASN A 9 -16.20 26.55 11.50
CA ASN A 9 -17.02 26.27 10.30
C ASN A 9 -16.23 25.69 9.09
N VAL A 10 -15.03 25.15 9.32
CA VAL A 10 -14.19 24.52 8.28
C VAL A 10 -14.71 23.13 7.91
N GLY A 11 -15.55 22.52 8.78
CA GLY A 11 -16.11 21.18 8.60
C GLY A 11 -17.63 21.13 8.82
N LYS A 12 -18.33 20.25 8.09
CA LYS A 12 -19.75 19.98 8.32
C LYS A 12 -19.90 19.06 9.55
N LYS A 13 -20.75 19.43 10.52
CA LYS A 13 -21.00 18.66 11.77
C LYS A 13 -21.35 17.17 11.53
N ASN A 14 -22.06 16.87 10.43
CA ASN A 14 -22.44 15.50 10.08
C ASN A 14 -21.26 14.58 9.68
N TYR A 15 -20.05 15.11 9.54
CA TYR A 15 -18.86 14.35 9.14
C TYR A 15 -17.79 14.31 10.23
N LYS A 16 -18.15 14.59 11.48
CA LYS A 16 -17.23 14.61 12.63
C LYS A 16 -16.41 13.30 12.73
N ASP A 17 -17.07 12.16 12.65
CA ASP A 17 -16.43 10.84 12.76
C ASP A 17 -15.49 10.56 11.58
N VAL A 18 -15.82 11.07 10.39
CA VAL A 18 -14.96 10.98 9.20
C VAL A 18 -13.69 11.81 9.37
N TYR A 19 -13.78 13.00 9.98
CA TYR A 19 -12.62 13.84 10.27
C TYR A 19 -11.74 13.24 11.36
N ILE A 20 -12.33 12.70 12.44
CA ILE A 20 -11.59 12.01 13.51
C ILE A 20 -10.81 10.84 12.91
N TYR A 21 -11.48 9.98 12.17
CA TYR A 21 -10.85 8.84 11.51
C TYR A 21 -9.74 9.26 10.54
N GLY A 22 -9.97 10.30 9.73
CA GLY A 22 -8.95 10.83 8.82
C GLY A 22 -7.71 11.35 9.54
N PHE A 23 -7.90 11.99 10.69
CA PHE A 23 -6.81 12.48 11.54
C PHE A 23 -6.01 11.35 12.20
N GLU A 24 -6.69 10.34 12.72
CA GLU A 24 -6.06 9.14 13.30
C GLU A 24 -5.23 8.41 12.24
N CYS A 25 -5.79 8.23 11.03
CA CYS A 25 -5.06 7.63 9.93
C CYS A 25 -3.82 8.46 9.51
N ALA A 26 -3.94 9.78 9.44
CA ALA A 26 -2.82 10.65 9.10
C ALA A 26 -1.71 10.60 10.15
N LEU A 27 -2.08 10.68 11.43
CA LEU A 27 -1.13 10.62 12.55
C LEU A 27 -0.41 9.27 12.61
N SER A 28 -1.16 8.17 12.42
CA SER A 28 -0.61 6.81 12.35
C SER A 28 0.35 6.66 11.16
N THR A 29 0.03 7.24 10.01
CA THR A 29 0.90 7.20 8.83
C THR A 29 2.19 7.97 9.06
N ILE A 30 2.12 9.17 9.65
CA ILE A 30 3.31 9.95 9.99
C ILE A 30 4.19 9.20 10.99
N GLY A 31 3.60 8.60 12.04
CA GLY A 31 4.33 7.78 12.99
C GLY A 31 5.04 6.59 12.33
N ASN A 32 4.37 5.89 11.43
CA ASN A 32 4.95 4.81 10.64
C ASN A 32 6.14 5.30 9.79
N CYS A 33 5.99 6.41 9.09
CA CYS A 33 7.07 7.00 8.29
C CYS A 33 8.31 7.31 9.14
N MET A 34 8.11 7.87 10.33
CA MET A 34 9.20 8.19 11.26
C MET A 34 9.92 6.94 11.74
N ILE A 35 9.19 5.89 12.11
CA ILE A 35 9.78 4.63 12.59
C ILE A 35 10.54 3.93 11.47
N VAL A 36 9.95 3.83 10.27
CA VAL A 36 10.62 3.26 9.09
C VAL A 36 11.91 3.99 8.76
N LEU A 37 11.88 5.33 8.79
CA LEU A 37 13.08 6.14 8.56
C LEU A 37 14.16 5.87 9.62
N LEU A 38 13.81 5.83 10.90
CA LEU A 38 14.75 5.55 12.00
C LEU A 38 15.38 4.15 11.84
N VAL A 39 14.58 3.13 11.54
CA VAL A 39 15.06 1.78 11.29
C VAL A 39 15.99 1.75 10.06
N GLY A 40 15.59 2.41 8.98
CA GLY A 40 16.39 2.51 7.75
C GLY A 40 17.74 3.18 7.98
N VAL A 41 17.78 4.25 8.75
CA VAL A 41 19.03 4.94 9.15
C VAL A 41 19.90 4.03 10.01
N ALA A 42 19.31 3.33 10.99
CA ALA A 42 20.04 2.40 11.86
C ALA A 42 20.65 1.21 11.10
N LEU A 43 20.00 0.75 10.02
CA LEU A 43 20.46 -0.34 9.16
C LEU A 43 21.33 0.13 7.98
N GLY A 44 21.47 1.43 7.75
CA GLY A 44 22.17 2.00 6.60
C GLY A 44 21.48 1.85 5.25
N ILE A 45 20.16 1.56 5.24
CA ILE A 45 19.30 1.33 4.06
C ILE A 45 18.11 2.30 4.02
N ALA A 46 18.29 3.52 4.52
CA ALA A 46 17.20 4.51 4.61
C ALA A 46 16.59 4.86 3.24
N GLY A 47 17.42 4.93 2.19
CA GLY A 47 16.96 5.21 0.83
C GLY A 47 16.08 4.11 0.27
N GLU A 48 16.47 2.86 0.48
CA GLU A 48 15.73 1.67 0.08
C GLU A 48 14.37 1.59 0.78
N MET A 49 14.35 1.75 2.10
CA MET A 49 13.12 1.72 2.90
C MET A 49 12.18 2.86 2.52
N MET A 50 12.68 4.08 2.35
CA MET A 50 11.86 5.21 1.90
C MET A 50 11.28 4.99 0.50
N SER A 51 12.07 4.44 -0.42
CA SER A 51 11.64 4.13 -1.79
C SER A 51 10.57 3.05 -1.81
N TYR A 52 10.73 1.98 -1.03
CA TYR A 52 9.71 0.94 -0.82
C TYR A 52 8.42 1.55 -0.28
N MET A 53 8.51 2.26 0.85
CA MET A 53 7.35 2.84 1.51
C MET A 53 6.58 3.80 0.60
N LEU A 54 7.29 4.66 -0.15
CA LEU A 54 6.65 5.62 -1.05
C LEU A 54 5.90 4.91 -2.19
N SER A 55 6.53 3.94 -2.83
CA SER A 55 5.94 3.18 -3.93
C SER A 55 4.74 2.35 -3.47
N TYR A 56 4.85 1.69 -2.31
CA TYR A 56 3.77 0.98 -1.65
C TYR A 56 2.58 1.90 -1.33
N ALA A 57 2.83 3.06 -0.72
CA ALA A 57 1.81 4.02 -0.33
C ALA A 57 1.06 4.62 -1.53
N ILE A 58 1.76 4.95 -2.62
CA ILE A 58 1.16 5.49 -3.85
C ILE A 58 0.18 4.47 -4.46
N LEU A 59 0.57 3.20 -4.55
CA LEU A 59 -0.31 2.16 -5.07
C LEU A 59 -1.49 1.90 -4.12
N ARG A 60 -1.24 1.79 -2.82
CA ARG A 60 -2.23 1.58 -1.78
C ARG A 60 -3.30 2.68 -1.76
N ALA A 61 -2.91 3.93 -1.92
CA ALA A 61 -3.84 5.08 -1.97
C ALA A 61 -4.83 5.00 -3.13
N SER A 62 -4.50 4.27 -4.20
CA SER A 62 -5.37 4.07 -5.36
C SER A 62 -6.08 2.72 -5.39
N ALA A 63 -5.46 1.67 -4.85
CA ALA A 63 -6.00 0.31 -4.84
C ALA A 63 -6.95 0.01 -3.67
N GLY A 64 -6.94 0.85 -2.64
CA GLY A 64 -7.68 0.67 -1.39
C GLY A 64 -6.86 -0.12 -0.36
N GLY A 65 -6.99 0.25 0.91
CA GLY A 65 -6.23 -0.37 2.00
C GLY A 65 -7.10 -0.68 3.20
N ARG A 66 -6.77 -1.75 3.92
CA ARG A 66 -7.29 -2.06 5.24
C ARG A 66 -6.34 -1.48 6.29
N HIS A 67 -6.89 -0.87 7.35
CA HIS A 67 -6.14 -0.56 8.57
C HIS A 67 -6.38 -1.67 9.58
N GLU A 68 -5.30 -2.18 10.18
CA GLU A 68 -5.38 -3.08 11.32
C GLU A 68 -5.99 -2.37 12.52
N THR A 69 -6.71 -3.11 13.36
CA THR A 69 -7.38 -2.58 14.55
C THR A 69 -6.41 -2.18 15.66
N GLN A 70 -5.18 -2.71 15.65
CA GLN A 70 -4.14 -2.43 16.63
C GLN A 70 -2.91 -1.79 15.96
N HIS A 71 -2.63 -0.52 16.27
CA HIS A 71 -1.56 0.27 15.64
C HIS A 71 -0.15 -0.37 15.74
N TRP A 72 0.24 -0.87 16.90
CA TRP A 72 1.59 -1.44 17.09
C TRP A 72 1.82 -2.73 16.28
N ARG A 73 0.80 -3.58 16.14
CA ARG A 73 0.89 -4.77 15.29
C ARG A 73 1.03 -4.39 13.82
N CYS A 74 0.27 -3.38 13.38
CA CYS A 74 0.35 -2.87 12.03
C CYS A 74 1.77 -2.37 11.71
N ILE A 75 2.41 -1.64 12.63
CA ILE A 75 3.77 -1.11 12.47
C ILE A 75 4.77 -2.24 12.36
N LEU A 76 4.73 -3.20 13.30
CA LEU A 76 5.69 -4.31 13.33
C LEU A 76 5.56 -5.20 12.07
N THR A 77 4.33 -5.58 11.72
CA THR A 77 4.06 -6.37 10.52
C THR A 77 4.56 -5.65 9.27
N TYR A 78 4.28 -4.34 9.16
CA TYR A 78 4.71 -3.54 8.01
C TYR A 78 6.24 -3.50 7.87
N ILE A 79 6.98 -3.29 8.96
CA ILE A 79 8.46 -3.27 8.93
C ILE A 79 9.00 -4.66 8.55
N CYS A 80 8.45 -5.73 9.13
CA CYS A 80 8.87 -7.08 8.79
C CYS A 80 8.60 -7.42 7.32
N GLU A 81 7.44 -7.06 6.81
CA GLU A 81 7.06 -7.25 5.40
C GLU A 81 7.99 -6.45 4.47
N GLU A 82 8.30 -5.21 4.82
CA GLU A 82 9.18 -4.32 4.07
C GLU A 82 10.59 -4.90 3.98
N LEU A 83 11.21 -5.26 5.11
CA LEU A 83 12.54 -5.85 5.15
C LEU A 83 12.59 -7.19 4.40
N ALA A 84 11.59 -8.04 4.59
CA ALA A 84 11.50 -9.32 3.88
C ALA A 84 11.36 -9.12 2.37
N ALA A 85 10.50 -8.21 1.92
CA ALA A 85 10.27 -7.93 0.51
C ALA A 85 11.51 -7.36 -0.18
N ILE A 86 12.20 -6.40 0.47
CA ILE A 86 13.46 -5.83 -0.03
C ILE A 86 14.51 -6.94 -0.14
N TYR A 87 14.69 -7.75 0.92
CA TYR A 87 15.68 -8.83 0.92
C TYR A 87 15.41 -9.86 -0.17
N VAL A 88 14.16 -10.34 -0.29
CA VAL A 88 13.77 -11.34 -1.30
C VAL A 88 14.00 -10.80 -2.71
N LEU A 89 13.58 -9.55 -2.99
CA LEU A 89 13.75 -9.02 -4.33
C LEU A 89 15.20 -8.70 -4.66
N MET A 90 16.02 -8.30 -3.67
CA MET A 90 17.47 -8.16 -3.87
C MET A 90 18.12 -9.50 -4.25
N LYS A 91 17.76 -10.59 -3.56
CA LYS A 91 18.24 -11.93 -3.90
C LYS A 91 17.79 -12.39 -5.28
N LEU A 92 16.53 -12.14 -5.65
CA LEU A 92 16.05 -12.42 -6.99
C LEU A 92 16.80 -11.59 -8.06
N TYR A 93 17.11 -10.33 -7.75
CA TYR A 93 17.86 -9.48 -8.64
C TYR A 93 19.31 -9.96 -8.84
N GLU A 94 19.99 -10.43 -7.78
CA GLU A 94 21.33 -11.03 -7.86
C GLU A 94 21.36 -12.24 -8.82
N VAL A 95 20.29 -13.07 -8.82
CA VAL A 95 20.21 -14.29 -9.65
C VAL A 95 19.73 -13.99 -11.07
N PHE A 96 18.67 -13.21 -11.22
CA PHE A 96 17.95 -13.00 -12.49
C PHE A 96 18.14 -11.61 -13.07
N SER A 97 18.88 -10.72 -12.40
CA SER A 97 19.15 -9.35 -12.83
C SER A 97 17.85 -8.59 -13.19
N ARG A 98 17.84 -7.87 -14.31
CA ARG A 98 16.69 -7.09 -14.77
C ARG A 98 15.45 -7.92 -15.07
N ALA A 99 15.60 -9.20 -15.39
CA ALA A 99 14.46 -10.09 -15.64
C ALA A 99 13.58 -10.25 -14.39
N ALA A 100 14.17 -10.27 -13.18
CA ALA A 100 13.40 -10.31 -11.93
C ALA A 100 12.50 -9.07 -11.77
N ILE A 101 13.05 -7.88 -12.03
CA ILE A 101 12.28 -6.62 -11.99
C ILE A 101 11.09 -6.68 -12.94
N LEU A 102 11.32 -7.05 -14.21
CA LEU A 102 10.27 -7.11 -15.21
C LEU A 102 9.21 -8.16 -14.87
N PHE A 103 9.61 -9.32 -14.38
CA PHE A 103 8.68 -10.36 -13.94
C PHE A 103 7.79 -9.90 -12.79
N CYS A 104 8.36 -9.25 -11.76
CA CYS A 104 7.62 -8.70 -10.65
C CYS A 104 6.65 -7.59 -11.08
N LEU A 105 7.06 -6.71 -11.99
CA LEU A 105 6.21 -5.64 -12.51
C LEU A 105 5.04 -6.19 -13.34
N ILE A 106 5.27 -7.17 -14.22
CA ILE A 106 4.21 -7.83 -15.01
C ILE A 106 3.22 -8.53 -14.09
N GLY A 107 3.73 -9.27 -13.08
CA GLY A 107 2.88 -9.89 -12.05
C GLY A 107 2.04 -8.87 -11.30
N SER A 108 2.63 -7.75 -10.91
CA SER A 108 1.93 -6.66 -10.21
C SER A 108 0.81 -6.03 -11.07
N ILE A 109 1.06 -5.81 -12.38
CA ILE A 109 0.02 -5.35 -13.31
C ILE A 109 -1.14 -6.34 -13.32
N TYR A 110 -0.85 -7.63 -13.54
CA TYR A 110 -1.87 -8.67 -13.56
C TYR A 110 -2.72 -8.67 -12.29
N LEU A 111 -2.10 -8.63 -11.12
CA LEU A 111 -2.77 -8.64 -9.83
C LEU A 111 -3.65 -7.41 -9.63
N VAL A 112 -3.15 -6.21 -9.92
CA VAL A 112 -3.93 -4.98 -9.79
C VAL A 112 -5.11 -4.95 -10.77
N PHE A 113 -4.93 -5.37 -12.01
CA PHE A 113 -6.03 -5.44 -12.99
C PHE A 113 -7.11 -6.44 -12.61
N ARG A 114 -6.73 -7.53 -11.94
CA ARG A 114 -7.64 -8.62 -11.55
C ARG A 114 -8.36 -8.34 -10.23
N TYR A 115 -7.69 -7.70 -9.27
CA TYR A 115 -8.14 -7.62 -7.88
C TYR A 115 -8.45 -6.20 -7.38
N ALA A 116 -7.93 -5.12 -7.98
CA ALA A 116 -8.23 -3.75 -7.56
C ALA A 116 -9.50 -3.20 -8.24
N PRO A 117 -10.27 -2.29 -7.58
CA PRO A 117 -10.14 -1.85 -6.20
C PRO A 117 -10.83 -2.81 -5.24
N LYS A 118 -10.41 -2.81 -3.98
CA LYS A 118 -11.06 -3.58 -2.94
C LYS A 118 -11.84 -2.70 -1.96
N ASP A 119 -13.03 -3.17 -1.58
CA ASP A 119 -13.86 -2.52 -0.57
C ASP A 119 -13.27 -2.74 0.83
N CYS A 120 -13.29 -1.72 1.70
CA CYS A 120 -13.03 -1.85 3.12
C CYS A 120 -14.33 -2.16 3.87
N GLU A 121 -14.27 -2.98 4.94
CA GLU A 121 -15.42 -3.29 5.78
C GLU A 121 -16.07 -2.02 6.36
N ASN A 122 -15.26 -1.04 6.72
CA ASN A 122 -15.70 0.24 7.30
C ASN A 122 -16.16 1.28 6.27
N LYS A 123 -15.93 1.05 4.97
CA LYS A 123 -16.35 1.96 3.89
C LYS A 123 -16.67 1.16 2.64
N ARG A 124 -17.94 0.81 2.48
CA ARG A 124 -18.42 0.23 1.23
C ARG A 124 -18.41 1.30 0.14
N LEU A 125 -17.70 1.02 -0.94
CA LEU A 125 -17.64 1.92 -2.10
C LEU A 125 -18.94 1.81 -2.91
N ASP A 126 -19.53 2.94 -3.25
CA ASP A 126 -20.62 3.00 -4.21
C ASP A 126 -20.14 2.57 -5.61
N LYS A 127 -21.04 2.10 -6.48
CA LYS A 127 -20.69 1.61 -7.82
C LYS A 127 -19.86 2.62 -8.62
N ILE A 128 -20.21 3.90 -8.54
CA ILE A 128 -19.51 5.00 -9.23
C ILE A 128 -18.11 5.18 -8.65
N GLN A 129 -17.97 5.16 -7.33
CA GLN A 129 -16.68 5.27 -6.64
C GLN A 129 -15.78 4.08 -6.99
N LYS A 130 -16.32 2.87 -7.01
CA LYS A 130 -15.58 1.64 -7.35
C LYS A 130 -15.01 1.71 -8.76
N GLU A 131 -15.77 2.20 -9.73
CA GLU A 131 -15.28 2.37 -11.09
C GLU A 131 -14.19 3.44 -11.19
N LYS A 132 -14.35 4.57 -10.49
CA LYS A 132 -13.34 5.64 -10.39
C LYS A 132 -12.03 5.13 -9.79
N PHE A 133 -12.09 4.40 -8.67
CA PHE A 133 -10.90 3.81 -8.04
C PHE A 133 -10.25 2.74 -8.92
N ARG A 134 -11.03 1.93 -9.63
CA ARG A 134 -10.50 0.96 -10.61
C ARG A 134 -9.70 1.61 -11.72
N LYS A 135 -10.23 2.67 -12.32
CA LYS A 135 -9.51 3.44 -13.35
C LYS A 135 -8.25 4.08 -12.79
N ARG A 136 -8.32 4.61 -11.57
CA ARG A 136 -7.17 5.22 -10.89
C ARG A 136 -6.08 4.19 -10.60
N SER A 137 -6.40 3.04 -10.00
CA SER A 137 -5.45 1.97 -9.68
C SER A 137 -4.73 1.46 -10.92
N ARG A 138 -5.48 1.21 -11.99
CA ARG A 138 -4.90 0.76 -13.26
C ARG A 138 -3.96 1.79 -13.88
N ARG A 139 -4.32 3.07 -13.83
CA ARG A 139 -3.43 4.14 -14.31
C ARG A 139 -2.18 4.22 -13.45
N THR A 140 -2.33 4.19 -12.12
CA THR A 140 -1.19 4.27 -11.19
C THR A 140 -0.21 3.14 -11.43
N ILE A 141 -0.67 1.89 -11.50
CA ILE A 141 0.24 0.75 -11.73
C ILE A 141 0.95 0.84 -13.08
N LEU A 142 0.27 1.24 -14.14
CA LEU A 142 0.89 1.39 -15.46
C LEU A 142 1.97 2.48 -15.47
N VAL A 143 1.71 3.63 -14.85
CA VAL A 143 2.69 4.71 -14.73
C VAL A 143 3.89 4.26 -13.90
N MET A 144 3.66 3.66 -12.74
CA MET A 144 4.74 3.17 -11.87
C MET A 144 5.58 2.10 -12.57
N THR A 145 4.94 1.16 -13.27
CA THR A 145 5.62 0.11 -14.03
C THR A 145 6.45 0.70 -15.17
N PHE A 146 5.88 1.64 -15.91
CA PHE A 146 6.60 2.30 -17.01
C PHE A 146 7.83 3.05 -16.51
N VAL A 147 7.68 3.84 -15.45
CA VAL A 147 8.80 4.58 -14.84
C VAL A 147 9.86 3.62 -14.30
N SER A 148 9.48 2.61 -13.53
CA SER A 148 10.42 1.64 -12.95
C SER A 148 11.13 0.82 -14.02
N ALA A 149 10.42 0.37 -15.07
CA ALA A 149 11.02 -0.34 -16.18
C ALA A 149 12.00 0.56 -16.97
N SER A 150 11.61 1.80 -17.27
CA SER A 150 12.50 2.74 -17.96
C SER A 150 13.76 3.03 -17.13
N CYS A 151 13.61 3.29 -15.83
CA CYS A 151 14.75 3.54 -14.94
C CYS A 151 15.69 2.33 -14.83
N SER A 152 15.16 1.10 -14.89
CA SER A 152 15.97 -0.12 -14.77
C SER A 152 16.95 -0.33 -15.93
N PHE A 153 16.73 0.33 -17.08
CA PHE A 153 17.68 0.29 -18.19
C PHE A 153 18.87 1.23 -18.00
N PHE A 154 18.70 2.30 -17.21
CA PHE A 154 19.71 3.35 -17.05
C PHE A 154 20.39 3.30 -15.68
N ILE A 155 19.74 2.75 -14.68
CA ILE A 155 20.18 2.81 -13.28
C ILE A 155 20.09 1.42 -12.67
N ASP A 156 21.23 0.84 -12.36
CA ASP A 156 21.31 -0.33 -11.49
C ASP A 156 21.40 0.17 -10.04
N SER A 157 20.27 0.20 -9.34
CA SER A 157 20.19 0.74 -7.98
C SER A 157 19.34 -0.13 -7.08
N THR A 158 19.83 -0.36 -5.87
CA THR A 158 19.09 -1.03 -4.79
C THR A 158 17.81 -0.27 -4.43
N ILE A 159 17.85 1.07 -4.55
CA ILE A 159 16.70 1.96 -4.34
C ILE A 159 15.58 1.65 -5.34
N LEU A 160 15.92 1.45 -6.63
CA LEU A 160 14.93 1.09 -7.65
C LEU A 160 14.34 -0.30 -7.40
N THR A 161 15.20 -1.26 -7.04
CA THR A 161 14.77 -2.62 -6.69
C THR A 161 13.81 -2.60 -5.51
N SER A 162 14.08 -1.78 -4.49
CA SER A 162 13.21 -1.59 -3.33
C SER A 162 11.86 -0.93 -3.69
N ALA A 163 11.85 0.03 -4.63
CA ALA A 163 10.61 0.60 -5.14
C ALA A 163 9.73 -0.47 -5.81
N VAL A 164 10.33 -1.34 -6.61
CA VAL A 164 9.62 -2.46 -7.26
C VAL A 164 9.12 -3.47 -6.23
N ALA A 165 9.89 -3.73 -5.16
CA ALA A 165 9.45 -4.56 -4.04
C ALA A 165 8.17 -4.00 -3.39
N GLY A 166 8.10 -2.69 -3.16
CA GLY A 166 6.91 -2.03 -2.61
C GLY A 166 5.67 -2.17 -3.49
N VAL A 167 5.83 -1.97 -4.80
CA VAL A 167 4.73 -2.18 -5.78
C VAL A 167 4.26 -3.64 -5.78
N SER A 168 5.20 -4.58 -5.77
CA SER A 168 4.91 -6.01 -5.81
C SER A 168 4.21 -6.48 -4.55
N MET A 169 4.67 -6.01 -3.39
CA MET A 169 4.09 -6.39 -2.10
C MET A 169 2.65 -5.88 -1.96
N GLU A 170 2.35 -4.61 -2.27
CA GLU A 170 0.96 -4.12 -2.25
C GLU A 170 0.07 -4.89 -3.23
N SER A 171 0.59 -5.29 -4.40
CA SER A 171 -0.14 -6.09 -5.37
C SER A 171 -0.47 -7.49 -4.83
N LEU A 172 0.44 -8.13 -4.10
CA LEU A 172 0.22 -9.42 -3.43
C LEU A 172 -0.79 -9.31 -2.30
N MET A 173 -0.73 -8.24 -1.50
CA MET A 173 -1.69 -7.95 -0.43
C MET A 173 -3.15 -7.84 -0.91
N LEU A 174 -3.37 -7.49 -2.18
CA LEU A 174 -4.72 -7.50 -2.76
C LEU A 174 -5.34 -8.91 -2.80
N ILE A 175 -4.53 -9.97 -2.92
CA ILE A 175 -4.99 -11.37 -2.92
C ILE A 175 -5.45 -11.78 -1.52
N GLU A 176 -4.59 -11.57 -0.52
CA GLU A 176 -4.86 -11.97 0.87
C GLU A 176 -6.14 -11.33 1.39
N ARG A 177 -6.32 -10.06 1.13
CA ARG A 177 -7.52 -9.31 1.50
C ARG A 177 -8.80 -9.87 0.89
N ARG A 178 -8.74 -10.50 -0.29
CA ARG A 178 -9.90 -11.16 -0.90
C ARG A 178 -10.30 -12.42 -0.14
N MET A 179 -9.33 -13.24 0.23
CA MET A 179 -9.61 -14.48 0.96
C MET A 179 -10.23 -14.21 2.33
N GLY A 180 -9.75 -13.19 3.05
CA GLY A 180 -10.33 -12.78 4.34
C GLY A 180 -11.79 -12.32 4.21
N TYR A 181 -12.14 -11.54 3.20
CA TYR A 181 -13.52 -11.08 2.97
C TYR A 181 -14.46 -12.22 2.59
N GLU A 182 -14.04 -13.14 1.73
CA GLU A 182 -14.85 -14.30 1.33
C GLU A 182 -15.07 -15.27 2.50
N SER A 183 -14.09 -15.44 3.38
CA SER A 183 -14.21 -16.24 4.61
C SER A 183 -15.19 -15.61 5.61
N SER A 184 -15.12 -14.31 5.84
CA SER A 184 -16.03 -13.58 6.73
C SER A 184 -17.49 -13.63 6.24
N ARG A 185 -17.68 -13.54 4.92
CA ARG A 185 -19.00 -13.65 4.30
C ARG A 185 -19.61 -15.05 4.45
N LYS A 186 -18.80 -16.11 4.30
CA LYS A 186 -19.27 -17.50 4.50
C LYS A 186 -19.68 -17.77 5.94
N ASN A 187 -18.91 -17.26 6.91
CA ASN A 187 -19.23 -17.45 8.33
C ASN A 187 -20.48 -16.65 8.77
N GLY A 188 -20.71 -15.46 8.20
CA GLY A 188 -21.92 -14.68 8.48
C GLY A 188 -23.21 -15.23 7.83
N THR A 189 -23.09 -16.10 6.82
CA THR A 189 -24.25 -16.75 6.18
C THR A 189 -24.68 -18.01 6.95
N ASN A 190 -23.79 -18.62 7.73
CA ASN A 190 -24.06 -19.80 8.54
C ASN A 190 -24.64 -19.48 9.93
N GLN A 191 -24.79 -18.18 10.28
CA GLN A 191 -25.38 -17.74 11.56
C GLN A 191 -26.80 -17.16 11.39
N LYS A 192 -27.44 -17.32 10.26
CA LYS A 192 -28.85 -17.04 10.01
C LYS A 192 -29.57 -18.34 9.69
#